data_8c54c507a62e165dc92cf45909ffb80b
#
_entry.id   8c54c507a62e165dc92cf45909ffb80b
#
_cell.length_a   1.000
_cell.length_b   1.000
_cell.length_c   1.000
_cell.angle_alpha   90.00
_cell.angle_beta   90.00
_cell.angle_gamma   90.00
#
_symmetry.space_group_name_H-M   'P 1'
#
loop_
_entity.id
_entity.type
_entity.pdbx_description
1 polymer ?
#
loop_
_entity_poly.entity_id
_entity_poly.type
_entity_poly.pdbx_seq_one_letter_code
_entity_poly.pdbx_strand_id
1 'polypeptide(L)'
;MHGGIEHKIGVLFVCLGNICRSPMAEGAFRAAALERELACHVDSAGTASYHLGSQPDPRAVATAEQYGIDIGGQAARQIERDDFYRFSHIIALDRANLESVRARAPRDGTAKLVMLMDAVDGRRGEPVADPYYGDAAAFDAAWQVITVGVNAWVERLLREAASHPR
;
A
#
# COMPACT_ATOMS: atom_id res chain seq x y z
N MET A 1 18.01 18.60 7.73
CA MET A 1 16.68 18.28 8.22
C MET A 1 15.66 18.40 7.11
N HIS A 2 14.91 17.39 7.02
CA HIS A 2 13.77 17.43 6.12
C HIS A 2 12.68 18.24 6.76
N GLY A 3 12.01 19.10 6.00
CA GLY A 3 10.94 19.95 6.50
C GLY A 3 9.58 19.25 6.60
N GLY A 4 9.55 17.91 6.47
CA GLY A 4 8.29 17.20 6.49
C GLY A 4 7.73 17.00 7.88
N ILE A 5 6.41 17.05 8.00
CA ILE A 5 5.70 16.67 9.22
C ILE A 5 5.45 15.17 9.16
N GLU A 6 5.93 14.44 10.15
CA GLU A 6 5.60 13.03 10.27
C GLU A 6 4.22 12.89 10.90
N HIS A 7 3.33 12.23 10.18
CA HIS A 7 2.00 11.92 10.70
C HIS A 7 2.07 10.63 11.52
N LYS A 8 1.26 10.54 12.57
CA LYS A 8 1.15 9.32 13.39
C LYS A 8 0.68 8.13 12.55
N ILE A 9 -0.19 8.40 11.57
CA ILE A 9 -0.64 7.37 10.64
C ILE A 9 0.31 7.38 9.45
N GLY A 10 1.01 6.27 9.30
CA GLY A 10 1.84 6.02 8.13
C GLY A 10 1.50 4.66 7.57
N VAL A 11 1.28 4.57 6.27
CA VAL A 11 0.87 3.34 5.60
C VAL A 11 1.87 2.99 4.52
N LEU A 12 2.42 1.78 4.60
CA LEU A 12 3.33 1.25 3.61
C LEU A 12 2.68 0.05 2.92
N PHE A 13 2.47 0.14 1.63
CA PHE A 13 1.95 -0.99 0.85
C PHE A 13 3.09 -1.83 0.31
N VAL A 14 2.99 -3.15 0.42
CA VAL A 14 4.07 -4.06 0.04
C VAL A 14 3.57 -5.16 -0.88
N CYS A 15 4.22 -5.31 -2.03
CA CYS A 15 4.07 -6.47 -2.91
C CYS A 15 5.45 -7.03 -3.22
N LEU A 16 5.58 -7.90 -4.22
CA LEU A 16 6.86 -8.53 -4.51
C LEU A 16 7.85 -7.54 -5.11
N GLY A 17 7.52 -6.94 -6.24
CA GLY A 17 8.47 -6.13 -7.02
C GLY A 17 8.31 -4.62 -6.91
N ASN A 18 7.26 -4.15 -6.27
CA ASN A 18 6.94 -2.73 -6.14
C ASN A 18 6.80 -2.01 -7.49
N ILE A 19 6.21 -2.67 -8.47
CA ILE A 19 5.95 -2.06 -9.78
C ILE A 19 4.48 -2.17 -10.23
N CYS A 20 3.66 -3.01 -9.61
CA CYS A 20 2.25 -3.16 -9.99
C CYS A 20 1.31 -2.87 -8.84
N ARG A 21 1.04 -3.88 -8.00
CA ARG A 21 0.00 -3.77 -6.96
C ARG A 21 0.27 -2.71 -5.92
N SER A 22 1.47 -2.69 -5.34
CA SER A 22 1.76 -1.72 -4.27
C SER A 22 1.82 -0.28 -4.76
N PRO A 23 2.34 0.03 -5.96
CA PRO A 23 2.23 1.40 -6.48
C PRO A 23 0.79 1.83 -6.74
N MET A 24 -0.05 0.95 -7.26
CA MET A 24 -1.47 1.25 -7.46
C MET A 24 -2.17 1.50 -6.12
N ALA A 25 -1.88 0.67 -5.12
CA ALA A 25 -2.45 0.83 -3.78
C ALA A 25 -2.00 2.15 -3.14
N GLU A 26 -0.73 2.50 -3.27
CA GLU A 26 -0.20 3.77 -2.77
C GLU A 26 -0.94 4.95 -3.39
N GLY A 27 -1.09 4.96 -4.71
CA GLY A 27 -1.79 6.04 -5.42
C GLY A 27 -3.26 6.14 -5.04
N ALA A 28 -3.94 5.00 -5.00
CA ALA A 28 -5.36 4.96 -4.62
C ALA A 28 -5.57 5.42 -3.19
N PHE A 29 -4.72 4.99 -2.26
CA PHE A 29 -4.83 5.37 -0.86
C PHE A 29 -4.56 6.86 -0.66
N ARG A 30 -3.52 7.39 -1.31
CA ARG A 30 -3.19 8.81 -1.20
C ARG A 30 -4.35 9.67 -1.66
N ALA A 31 -4.98 9.31 -2.78
CA ALA A 31 -6.14 10.04 -3.30
C ALA A 31 -7.34 9.95 -2.35
N ALA A 32 -7.65 8.77 -1.85
CA ALA A 32 -8.77 8.56 -0.93
C ALA A 32 -8.55 9.28 0.41
N ALA A 33 -7.33 9.24 0.93
CA ALA A 33 -6.98 9.93 2.17
C ALA A 33 -7.11 11.43 2.03
N LEU A 34 -6.67 11.98 0.91
CA LEU A 34 -6.79 13.40 0.64
C LEU A 34 -8.26 13.82 0.56
N GLU A 35 -9.07 13.07 -0.17
CA GLU A 35 -10.49 13.35 -0.32
C GLU A 35 -11.24 13.29 1.02
N ARG A 36 -10.89 12.34 1.86
CA ARG A 36 -11.51 12.12 3.18
C ARG A 36 -10.82 12.88 4.30
N GLU A 37 -9.83 13.70 4.00
CA GLU A 37 -9.07 14.51 4.96
C GLU A 37 -8.42 13.67 6.07
N LEU A 38 -7.92 12.51 5.71
CA LEU A 38 -7.11 11.69 6.62
C LEU A 38 -5.65 12.15 6.54
N ALA A 39 -5.16 12.73 7.63
CA ALA A 39 -3.75 13.13 7.73
C ALA A 39 -2.88 11.89 7.91
N CYS A 40 -2.01 11.62 6.94
CA CYS A 40 -1.16 10.44 6.94
C CYS A 40 0.01 10.61 5.97
N HIS A 41 1.02 9.77 6.12
CA HIS A 41 2.03 9.61 5.09
C HIS A 41 1.88 8.22 4.48
N VAL A 42 2.15 8.10 3.20
CA VAL A 42 1.91 6.88 2.42
C VAL A 42 3.12 6.61 1.54
N ASP A 43 3.52 5.35 1.46
CA ASP A 43 4.59 4.92 0.57
C ASP A 43 4.32 3.47 0.15
N SER A 44 5.19 2.93 -0.69
CA SER A 44 5.15 1.53 -1.09
C SER A 44 6.56 0.98 -1.24
N ALA A 45 6.68 -0.34 -1.15
CA ALA A 45 7.97 -1.03 -1.25
C ALA A 45 7.74 -2.46 -1.75
N GLY A 46 8.80 -3.10 -2.19
CA GLY A 46 8.79 -4.51 -2.55
C GLY A 46 9.49 -5.36 -1.51
N THR A 47 9.15 -6.63 -1.46
CA THR A 47 9.92 -7.60 -0.67
C THR A 47 11.19 -8.02 -1.40
N ALA A 48 11.20 -7.94 -2.73
CA ALA A 48 12.35 -8.25 -3.56
C ALA A 48 12.97 -6.98 -4.14
N SER A 49 14.16 -7.10 -4.69
CA SER A 49 14.93 -5.99 -5.24
C SER A 49 15.03 -6.00 -6.76
N TYR A 50 14.17 -6.74 -7.46
CA TYR A 50 14.28 -6.98 -8.90
C TYR A 50 14.20 -5.71 -9.74
N HIS A 51 13.48 -4.71 -9.27
CA HIS A 51 13.14 -3.52 -10.05
C HIS A 51 13.58 -2.21 -9.38
N LEU A 52 14.60 -2.25 -8.54
CA LEU A 52 15.05 -1.06 -7.78
C LEU A 52 15.20 0.14 -8.71
N GLY A 53 14.57 1.26 -8.32
CA GLY A 53 14.64 2.52 -9.05
C GLY A 53 13.72 2.59 -10.27
N SER A 54 13.08 1.50 -10.65
CA SER A 54 12.19 1.49 -11.81
C SER A 54 10.89 2.22 -11.54
N GLN A 55 10.34 2.83 -12.58
CA GLN A 55 8.97 3.35 -12.54
C GLN A 55 7.98 2.19 -12.44
N PRO A 56 6.75 2.43 -11.99
CA PRO A 56 5.72 1.40 -12.04
C PRO A 56 5.53 0.87 -13.46
N ASP A 57 5.07 -0.37 -13.55
CA ASP A 57 4.76 -1.00 -14.83
C ASP A 57 3.84 -0.07 -15.63
N PRO A 58 4.12 0.14 -16.94
CA PRO A 58 3.28 1.03 -17.77
C PRO A 58 1.79 0.66 -17.76
N ARG A 59 1.47 -0.62 -17.60
CA ARG A 59 0.06 -1.07 -17.52
C ARG A 59 -0.56 -0.62 -16.21
N ALA A 60 0.19 -0.62 -15.12
CA ALA A 60 -0.27 -0.11 -13.82
C ALA A 60 -0.50 1.40 -13.91
N VAL A 61 0.42 2.13 -14.53
CA VAL A 61 0.30 3.58 -14.74
C VAL A 61 -0.96 3.88 -15.56
N ALA A 62 -1.16 3.18 -16.67
CA ALA A 62 -2.33 3.39 -17.54
C ALA A 62 -3.64 3.08 -16.83
N THR A 63 -3.66 2.02 -16.03
CA THR A 63 -4.85 1.66 -15.25
C THR A 63 -5.20 2.76 -14.25
N ALA A 64 -4.22 3.24 -13.48
CA ALA A 64 -4.45 4.32 -12.52
C ALA A 64 -4.92 5.60 -13.21
N GLU A 65 -4.36 5.94 -14.36
CA GLU A 65 -4.76 7.12 -15.13
C GLU A 65 -6.22 7.08 -15.54
N GLN A 66 -6.77 5.91 -15.85
CA GLN A 66 -8.20 5.77 -16.18
C GLN A 66 -9.08 6.24 -15.05
N TYR A 67 -8.60 6.21 -13.82
CA TYR A 67 -9.32 6.63 -12.62
C TYR A 67 -8.84 7.97 -12.09
N GLY A 68 -8.06 8.71 -12.88
CA GLY A 68 -7.63 10.06 -12.55
C GLY A 68 -6.46 10.13 -11.59
N ILE A 69 -5.70 9.05 -11.44
CA ILE A 69 -4.59 8.96 -10.48
C ILE A 69 -3.27 8.76 -11.23
N ASP A 70 -2.30 9.62 -10.94
CA ASP A 70 -0.96 9.53 -11.51
C ASP A 70 -0.02 8.84 -10.55
N ILE A 71 0.50 7.67 -10.95
CA ILE A 71 1.50 6.94 -10.18
C ILE A 71 2.86 6.92 -10.89
N GLY A 72 3.00 7.64 -12.01
CA GLY A 72 4.21 7.60 -12.84
C GLY A 72 5.45 8.15 -12.17
N GLY A 73 5.31 8.95 -11.12
CA GLY A 73 6.44 9.53 -10.40
C GLY A 73 7.02 8.63 -9.31
N GLN A 74 6.44 7.48 -9.05
CA GLN A 74 6.96 6.55 -8.05
C GLN A 74 8.18 5.80 -8.57
N ALA A 75 9.07 5.41 -7.65
CA ALA A 75 10.25 4.60 -7.97
C ALA A 75 10.29 3.38 -7.04
N ALA A 76 10.53 2.21 -7.60
CA ALA A 76 10.55 0.98 -6.83
C ALA A 76 11.70 0.98 -5.82
N ARG A 77 11.39 0.54 -4.60
CA ARG A 77 12.38 0.33 -3.54
C ARG A 77 12.07 -0.96 -2.79
N GLN A 78 13.04 -1.46 -2.04
CA GLN A 78 12.84 -2.64 -1.21
C GLN A 78 12.52 -2.21 0.21
N ILE A 79 11.69 -3.00 0.90
CA ILE A 79 11.39 -2.78 2.31
C ILE A 79 12.67 -2.85 3.13
N GLU A 80 12.81 -1.97 4.12
CA GLU A 80 13.99 -1.89 4.96
C GLU A 80 13.61 -1.84 6.44
N ARG A 81 14.61 -2.00 7.31
CA ARG A 81 14.36 -2.11 8.75
C ARG A 81 13.62 -0.90 9.32
N ASP A 82 13.97 0.31 8.88
CA ASP A 82 13.34 1.54 9.37
C ASP A 82 11.85 1.59 9.10
N ASP A 83 11.37 0.91 8.06
CA ASP A 83 9.95 0.91 7.72
C ASP A 83 9.09 0.37 8.87
N PHE A 84 9.62 -0.58 9.63
CA PHE A 84 8.88 -1.20 10.75
C PHE A 84 8.71 -0.28 11.96
N TYR A 85 9.37 0.86 11.96
CA TYR A 85 9.24 1.90 13.02
C TYR A 85 8.58 3.16 12.50
N ARG A 86 8.77 3.48 11.21
CA ARG A 86 8.26 4.72 10.61
C ARG A 86 6.78 4.64 10.27
N PHE A 87 6.30 3.45 9.88
CA PHE A 87 4.91 3.27 9.47
C PHE A 87 4.12 2.64 10.60
N SER A 88 2.90 3.13 10.79
CA SER A 88 1.98 2.52 11.76
C SER A 88 1.39 1.21 11.24
N HIS A 89 1.27 1.12 9.91
CA HIS A 89 0.70 -0.04 9.24
C HIS A 89 1.54 -0.41 8.02
N ILE A 90 1.93 -1.67 7.93
CA ILE A 90 2.52 -2.24 6.74
C ILE A 90 1.50 -3.21 6.17
N ILE A 91 1.00 -2.89 4.98
CA ILE A 91 -0.13 -3.58 4.36
C ILE A 91 0.35 -4.39 3.17
N ALA A 92 0.31 -5.71 3.30
CA ALA A 92 0.71 -6.64 2.25
C ALA A 92 -0.47 -6.91 1.31
N LEU A 93 -0.18 -7.14 0.05
CA LEU A 93 -1.19 -7.35 -0.98
C LEU A 93 -1.64 -8.81 -1.08
N ASP A 94 -0.82 -9.74 -0.61
CA ASP A 94 -1.17 -11.16 -0.56
C ASP A 94 -0.47 -11.84 0.61
N ARG A 95 -0.77 -13.12 0.81
CA ARG A 95 -0.23 -13.87 1.96
C ARG A 95 1.29 -14.05 1.86
N ALA A 96 1.81 -14.32 0.67
CA ALA A 96 3.24 -14.50 0.50
C ALA A 96 4.01 -13.21 0.84
N ASN A 97 3.46 -12.06 0.45
CA ASN A 97 4.02 -10.77 0.83
C ASN A 97 4.00 -10.59 2.34
N LEU A 98 2.87 -10.91 2.98
CA LEU A 98 2.74 -10.78 4.44
C LEU A 98 3.76 -11.64 5.18
N GLU A 99 3.94 -12.89 4.75
CA GLU A 99 4.91 -13.79 5.38
C GLU A 99 6.33 -13.29 5.21
N SER A 100 6.67 -12.75 4.04
CA SER A 100 7.98 -12.17 3.79
C SER A 100 8.22 -10.94 4.67
N VAL A 101 7.21 -10.09 4.83
CA VAL A 101 7.29 -8.93 5.72
C VAL A 101 7.50 -9.37 7.17
N ARG A 102 6.72 -10.35 7.63
CA ARG A 102 6.86 -10.88 8.99
C ARG A 102 8.25 -11.43 9.26
N ALA A 103 8.82 -12.14 8.28
CA ALA A 103 10.16 -12.72 8.42
C ALA A 103 11.25 -11.65 8.56
N ARG A 104 11.02 -10.46 8.05
CA ARG A 104 11.98 -9.34 8.10
C ARG A 104 11.78 -8.42 9.29
N ALA A 105 10.63 -8.53 10.00
CA ALA A 105 10.28 -7.60 11.05
C ALA A 105 11.20 -7.76 12.26
N PRO A 106 11.77 -6.66 12.78
CA PRO A 106 12.49 -6.71 14.04
C PRO A 106 11.52 -6.95 15.19
N ARG A 107 12.03 -7.53 16.29
CA ARG A 107 11.20 -7.89 17.45
C ARG A 107 10.47 -6.68 18.04
N ASP A 108 11.12 -5.54 18.06
CA ASP A 108 10.60 -4.31 18.66
C ASP A 108 9.95 -3.37 17.64
N GLY A 109 9.73 -3.85 16.43
CA GLY A 109 9.03 -3.08 15.41
C GLY A 109 7.62 -2.72 15.87
N THR A 110 7.20 -1.49 15.59
CA THR A 110 5.92 -0.96 16.06
C THR A 110 4.80 -1.01 15.03
N ALA A 111 5.13 -1.28 13.77
CA ALA A 111 4.13 -1.34 12.71
C ALA A 111 3.21 -2.55 12.86
N LYS A 112 1.93 -2.35 12.61
CA LYS A 112 0.98 -3.46 12.47
C LYS A 112 1.16 -4.07 11.09
N LEU A 113 1.29 -5.40 11.03
CA LEU A 113 1.50 -6.13 9.78
C LEU A 113 0.19 -6.81 9.40
N VAL A 114 -0.41 -6.37 8.32
CA VAL A 114 -1.77 -6.78 7.92
C VAL A 114 -1.85 -6.97 6.41
N MET A 115 -2.97 -7.52 5.96
CA MET A 115 -3.28 -7.61 4.53
C MET A 115 -4.29 -6.54 4.13
N LEU A 116 -4.26 -6.16 2.86
CA LEU A 116 -5.14 -5.10 2.34
C LEU A 116 -6.61 -5.41 2.60
N MET A 117 -7.05 -6.64 2.33
CA MET A 117 -8.46 -7.00 2.43
C MET A 117 -8.92 -7.26 3.87
N ASP A 118 -8.02 -7.19 4.86
CA ASP A 118 -8.40 -7.40 6.27
C ASP A 118 -9.38 -6.36 6.79
N ALA A 119 -9.42 -5.17 6.21
CA ALA A 119 -10.36 -4.12 6.61
C ALA A 119 -11.75 -4.27 5.96
N VAL A 120 -11.89 -5.20 5.03
CA VAL A 120 -13.15 -5.40 4.30
C VAL A 120 -13.95 -6.51 4.97
N ASP A 121 -15.16 -6.21 5.43
CA ASP A 121 -16.01 -7.18 6.09
C ASP A 121 -16.26 -8.40 5.19
N GLY A 122 -16.04 -9.60 5.75
CA GLY A 122 -16.24 -10.84 5.02
C GLY A 122 -15.12 -11.22 4.06
N ARG A 123 -14.08 -10.38 3.93
CA ARG A 123 -12.99 -10.63 2.98
C ARG A 123 -11.61 -10.66 3.64
N ARG A 124 -11.56 -10.77 4.95
CA ARG A 124 -10.30 -10.81 5.70
C ARG A 124 -9.39 -11.93 5.18
N GLY A 125 -8.14 -11.59 4.91
CA GLY A 125 -7.14 -12.53 4.44
C GLY A 125 -7.20 -12.86 2.95
N GLU A 126 -8.13 -12.26 2.20
CA GLU A 126 -8.19 -12.46 0.75
C GLU A 126 -7.02 -11.73 0.08
N PRO A 127 -6.41 -12.35 -0.92
CA PRO A 127 -5.31 -11.71 -1.65
C PRO A 127 -5.83 -10.78 -2.74
N VAL A 128 -4.97 -9.86 -3.17
CA VAL A 128 -5.13 -9.20 -4.46
C VAL A 128 -4.30 -9.99 -5.47
N ALA A 129 -4.95 -10.52 -6.49
CA ALA A 129 -4.26 -11.32 -7.50
C ALA A 129 -3.20 -10.48 -8.21
N ASP A 130 -2.03 -11.07 -8.47
CA ASP A 130 -0.93 -10.38 -9.15
C ASP A 130 -1.23 -10.30 -10.66
N PRO A 131 -1.38 -9.09 -11.23
CA PRO A 131 -1.74 -8.95 -12.63
C PRO A 131 -0.55 -9.03 -13.59
N TYR A 132 0.67 -9.20 -13.10
CA TYR A 132 1.89 -9.01 -13.88
C TYR A 132 1.92 -9.85 -15.17
N TYR A 133 1.47 -11.11 -15.09
CA TYR A 133 1.45 -12.02 -16.25
C TYR A 133 0.11 -11.99 -17.00
N GLY A 134 -0.77 -11.08 -16.63
CA GLY A 134 -2.07 -10.91 -17.28
C GLY A 134 -2.10 -9.79 -18.30
N ASP A 135 -3.30 -9.42 -18.69
CA ASP A 135 -3.57 -8.37 -19.65
C ASP A 135 -4.14 -7.11 -18.97
N ALA A 136 -4.60 -6.17 -19.79
CA ALA A 136 -5.21 -4.94 -19.28
C ALA A 136 -6.41 -5.22 -18.36
N ALA A 137 -7.19 -6.24 -18.68
CA ALA A 137 -8.34 -6.62 -17.83
C ALA A 137 -7.88 -7.11 -16.46
N ALA A 138 -6.74 -7.81 -16.39
CA ALA A 138 -6.17 -8.27 -15.11
C ALA A 138 -5.73 -7.08 -14.25
N PHE A 139 -5.15 -6.06 -14.85
CA PHE A 139 -4.78 -4.83 -14.14
C PHE A 139 -6.00 -4.06 -13.65
N ASP A 140 -7.04 -3.96 -14.47
CA ASP A 140 -8.29 -3.32 -14.04
C ASP A 140 -8.95 -4.08 -12.90
N ALA A 141 -8.99 -5.41 -12.98
CA ALA A 141 -9.54 -6.25 -11.91
C ALA A 141 -8.77 -6.06 -10.60
N ALA A 142 -7.43 -6.00 -10.66
CA ALA A 142 -6.61 -5.72 -9.48
C ALA A 142 -6.91 -4.33 -8.91
N TRP A 143 -7.06 -3.33 -9.77
CA TRP A 143 -7.40 -1.97 -9.35
C TRP A 143 -8.74 -1.93 -8.61
N GLN A 144 -9.75 -2.64 -9.11
CA GLN A 144 -11.06 -2.69 -8.45
C GLN A 144 -10.97 -3.27 -7.05
N VAL A 145 -10.27 -4.37 -6.88
CA VAL A 145 -10.07 -4.99 -5.56
C VAL A 145 -9.26 -4.07 -4.64
N ILE A 146 -8.18 -3.48 -5.15
CA ILE A 146 -7.35 -2.54 -4.41
C ILE A 146 -8.19 -1.37 -3.90
N THR A 147 -9.04 -0.80 -4.74
CA THR A 147 -9.88 0.33 -4.37
C THR A 147 -10.82 -0.03 -3.21
N VAL A 148 -11.43 -1.21 -3.24
CA VAL A 148 -12.29 -1.68 -2.15
C VAL A 148 -11.50 -1.75 -0.84
N GLY A 149 -10.31 -2.36 -0.86
CA GLY A 149 -9.48 -2.49 0.33
C GLY A 149 -8.97 -1.14 0.85
N VAL A 150 -8.53 -0.29 -0.05
CA VAL A 150 -8.02 1.05 0.28
C VAL A 150 -9.10 1.89 0.96
N ASN A 151 -10.31 1.92 0.40
CA ASN A 151 -11.41 2.68 0.99
C ASN A 151 -11.78 2.16 2.38
N ALA A 152 -11.77 0.85 2.56
CA ALA A 152 -12.05 0.24 3.85
C ALA A 152 -10.98 0.62 4.90
N TRP A 153 -9.70 0.65 4.51
CA TRP A 153 -8.63 1.07 5.42
C TRP A 153 -8.72 2.56 5.75
N VAL A 154 -8.98 3.42 4.77
CA VAL A 154 -9.14 4.86 5.05
C VAL A 154 -10.26 5.06 6.08
N GLU A 155 -11.39 4.40 5.91
CA GLU A 155 -12.50 4.51 6.85
C GLU A 155 -12.13 4.00 8.25
N ARG A 156 -11.46 2.84 8.32
CA ARG A 156 -11.00 2.29 9.61
C ARG A 156 -10.04 3.23 10.32
N LEU A 157 -9.07 3.77 9.60
CA LEU A 157 -8.08 4.68 10.18
C LEU A 157 -8.70 5.99 10.62
N LEU A 158 -9.70 6.48 9.90
CA LEU A 158 -10.46 7.66 10.33
C LEU A 158 -11.20 7.40 11.65
N ARG A 159 -11.83 6.22 11.78
CA ARG A 159 -12.51 5.85 13.02
C ARG A 159 -11.55 5.71 14.18
N GLU A 160 -10.39 5.08 13.96
CA GLU A 160 -9.37 4.92 15.00
C GLU A 160 -8.83 6.28 15.46
N ALA A 161 -8.58 7.18 14.52
CA ALA A 161 -8.11 8.53 14.84
C ALA A 161 -9.15 9.32 15.65
N ALA A 162 -10.44 9.17 15.34
CA ALA A 162 -11.52 9.82 16.07
C ALA A 162 -11.68 9.26 17.48
N SER A 163 -11.40 7.94 17.66
CA SER A 163 -11.49 7.29 18.96
C SER A 163 -10.35 7.66 19.92
N HIS A 164 -9.25 8.21 19.38
CA HIS A 164 -8.07 8.56 20.16
C HIS A 164 -7.68 10.01 19.88
N PRO A 165 -8.57 10.98 20.15
CA PRO A 165 -8.27 12.39 19.95
C PRO A 165 -7.18 12.83 20.93
N ARG A 166 -6.44 13.84 20.54
CA ARG A 166 -5.44 14.42 21.41
C ARG A 166 -6.07 15.36 22.41
#